data_f7b47244e89c7d3d8c81f41d3504714e
#
_entry.id   f7b47244e89c7d3d8c81f41d3504714e
#
_cell.length_a   1.000
_cell.length_b   1.000
_cell.length_c   1.000
_cell.angle_alpha   90.00
_cell.angle_beta   90.00
_cell.angle_gamma   90.00
#
_symmetry.space_group_name_H-M   'P 1'
#
loop_
_entity.id
_entity.type
_entity.pdbx_description
1 polymer ?
#
loop_
_entity_poly.entity_id
_entity_poly.type
_entity_poly.pdbx_seq_one_letter_code
_entity_poly.pdbx_strand_id
1 'polypeptide(L)'
;MKNKPINIKAVILHFEGLLQHPDDAEELIQYLRSKNLKLGLLSDKGLASIHRALKNNKTIRLSDFDLIIGRDEMLEHNAGTNAVFLAAEKMKLAPNRILLVCEDKTNIREAKASGAVTVFFSKHIDVQQRRAGCDYTISNLTELKKIVRVGTPLPTGKLPNDLLREFLDDFRFDDPSILINPGVGEDIAAVDVEADQVLVLKSDPITFASDAIGQYAVLINANDIATSGAIPKWLLTTLLFPYGITASEIRQVVNELKEFCQQWDITLCGGHTEITDAVSRPVVAGMMAGTITKSNLIDKRNMDIGNKVLLTKKVAVEGTAIIAREFGERLKNLGISDAEIDKCRAFLSHISIIAEAKIAAQFSETTAMHDITEGGLATALEELSIAGGHRIRIDLETIPVFHETRQICRLFDIDPLGLIGSGSLLICCQKKGYRSLMAAIRDAGIEVACIGEVMQKGKGIDARKHGKQVDWPCFEVDEITKLFKASI
;
A
#
# COMPACT_ATOMS: atom_id res chain seq x y z
N MET A 1 -10.59 -13.63 -5.96
CA MET A 1 -10.82 -12.18 -5.98
C MET A 1 -10.42 -11.65 -4.62
N LYS A 2 -9.43 -10.74 -4.53
CA LYS A 2 -9.08 -10.08 -3.25
C LYS A 2 -10.32 -9.27 -2.83
N ASN A 3 -10.85 -9.51 -1.64
CA ASN A 3 -11.95 -8.70 -1.13
C ASN A 3 -11.45 -7.27 -0.96
N LYS A 4 -12.16 -6.31 -1.57
CA LYS A 4 -11.87 -4.89 -1.35
C LYS A 4 -12.04 -4.59 0.15
N PRO A 5 -11.22 -3.69 0.73
CA PRO A 5 -11.41 -3.27 2.11
C PRO A 5 -12.80 -2.66 2.30
N ILE A 6 -13.43 -3.00 3.42
CA ILE A 6 -14.78 -2.54 3.76
C ILE A 6 -14.73 -1.56 4.92
N ASN A 7 -15.60 -0.53 4.87
CA ASN A 7 -15.76 0.46 5.95
C ASN A 7 -17.24 0.80 6.05
N ILE A 8 -17.94 0.14 6.98
CA ILE A 8 -19.38 0.14 7.13
C ILE A 8 -19.81 1.29 8.05
N LYS A 9 -20.79 2.08 7.65
CA LYS A 9 -21.43 3.13 8.45
C LYS A 9 -22.93 2.90 8.63
N ALA A 10 -23.53 2.05 7.78
CA ALA A 10 -24.91 1.66 7.89
C ALA A 10 -25.12 0.20 7.52
N VAL A 11 -26.09 -0.44 8.15
CA VAL A 11 -26.55 -1.80 7.83
C VAL A 11 -28.02 -1.73 7.48
N ILE A 12 -28.40 -2.25 6.31
CA ILE A 12 -29.79 -2.43 5.87
C ILE A 12 -30.11 -3.91 6.01
N LEU A 13 -31.16 -4.19 6.78
CA LEU A 13 -31.62 -5.54 7.06
C LEU A 13 -32.96 -5.78 6.34
N HIS A 14 -33.12 -6.95 5.73
CA HIS A 14 -34.39 -7.34 5.12
C HIS A 14 -35.37 -7.76 6.20
N PHE A 15 -36.58 -7.14 6.21
CA PHE A 15 -37.54 -7.24 7.29
C PHE A 15 -38.08 -8.66 7.49
N GLU A 16 -38.37 -9.33 6.38
CA GLU A 16 -38.93 -10.67 6.39
C GLU A 16 -37.95 -11.67 7.03
N GLY A 17 -36.66 -11.55 6.73
CA GLY A 17 -35.61 -12.36 7.34
C GLY A 17 -35.45 -12.14 8.85
N LEU A 18 -35.59 -10.89 9.31
CA LEU A 18 -35.53 -10.58 10.75
C LEU A 18 -36.69 -11.19 11.52
N LEU A 19 -37.91 -11.15 10.97
CA LEU A 19 -39.11 -11.68 11.62
C LEU A 19 -39.10 -13.21 11.80
N GLN A 20 -38.32 -13.91 10.97
CA GLN A 20 -38.18 -15.38 11.08
C GLN A 20 -37.27 -15.81 12.23
N HIS A 21 -36.49 -14.86 12.82
CA HIS A 21 -35.46 -15.06 13.82
C HIS A 21 -35.49 -13.98 14.90
N PRO A 22 -36.57 -13.82 15.65
CA PRO A 22 -36.75 -12.64 16.51
C PRO A 22 -35.72 -12.53 17.64
N ASP A 23 -35.26 -13.64 18.23
CA ASP A 23 -34.27 -13.62 19.31
C ASP A 23 -32.88 -13.24 18.79
N ASP A 24 -32.45 -13.84 17.68
CA ASP A 24 -31.18 -13.48 17.00
C ASP A 24 -31.20 -12.03 16.48
N ALA A 25 -32.36 -11.53 16.06
CA ALA A 25 -32.53 -10.20 15.54
C ALA A 25 -32.37 -9.13 16.64
N GLU A 26 -32.91 -9.34 17.83
CA GLU A 26 -32.76 -8.44 18.97
C GLU A 26 -31.29 -8.29 19.36
N GLU A 27 -30.60 -9.42 19.56
CA GLU A 27 -29.18 -9.44 19.90
C GLU A 27 -28.33 -8.77 18.82
N LEU A 28 -28.64 -9.01 17.54
CA LEU A 28 -27.96 -8.37 16.42
C LEU A 28 -28.17 -6.86 16.41
N ILE A 29 -29.42 -6.39 16.53
CA ILE A 29 -29.75 -4.95 16.54
C ILE A 29 -29.02 -4.24 17.68
N GLN A 30 -29.03 -4.79 18.89
CA GLN A 30 -28.30 -4.23 20.03
C GLN A 30 -26.80 -4.16 19.75
N TYR A 31 -26.20 -5.20 19.15
CA TYR A 31 -24.81 -5.21 18.75
C TYR A 31 -24.51 -4.14 17.70
N LEU A 32 -25.30 -4.01 16.64
CA LEU A 32 -25.10 -3.03 15.58
C LEU A 32 -25.20 -1.59 16.13
N ARG A 33 -26.15 -1.34 17.05
CA ARG A 33 -26.27 -0.04 17.75
C ARG A 33 -25.06 0.27 18.62
N SER A 34 -24.51 -0.74 19.31
CA SER A 34 -23.28 -0.57 20.11
C SER A 34 -22.07 -0.17 19.28
N LYS A 35 -22.09 -0.45 17.96
CA LYS A 35 -21.07 -0.03 16.98
C LYS A 35 -21.34 1.33 16.35
N ASN A 36 -22.34 2.07 16.84
CA ASN A 36 -22.73 3.38 16.33
C ASN A 36 -23.05 3.40 14.83
N LEU A 37 -23.65 2.29 14.32
CA LEU A 37 -24.09 2.14 12.95
C LEU A 37 -25.49 2.69 12.76
N LYS A 38 -25.76 3.32 11.61
CA LYS A 38 -27.13 3.60 11.17
C LYS A 38 -27.79 2.30 10.73
N LEU A 39 -29.05 2.11 11.15
CA LEU A 39 -29.82 0.91 10.79
C LEU A 39 -30.95 1.24 9.85
N GLY A 40 -31.00 0.52 8.73
CA GLY A 40 -32.11 0.56 7.78
C GLY A 40 -32.88 -0.75 7.77
N LEU A 41 -34.17 -0.66 7.53
CA LEU A 41 -35.05 -1.79 7.30
C LEU A 41 -35.57 -1.72 5.87
N LEU A 42 -35.44 -2.81 5.12
CA LEU A 42 -35.95 -2.99 3.77
C LEU A 42 -37.04 -4.05 3.76
N SER A 43 -38.15 -3.80 3.07
CA SER A 43 -39.23 -4.79 2.93
C SER A 43 -39.92 -4.68 1.58
N ASP A 44 -40.39 -5.82 1.08
CA ASP A 44 -41.25 -5.91 -0.11
C ASP A 44 -42.70 -5.48 0.17
N LYS A 45 -43.04 -5.18 1.44
CA LYS A 45 -44.35 -4.67 1.87
C LYS A 45 -44.36 -3.15 1.93
N GLY A 46 -45.55 -2.54 1.83
CA GLY A 46 -45.71 -1.10 2.01
C GLY A 46 -45.50 -0.68 3.48
N LEU A 47 -45.10 0.57 3.70
CA LEU A 47 -44.77 1.17 5.01
C LEU A 47 -45.84 0.93 6.07
N ALA A 48 -47.16 1.07 5.70
CA ALA A 48 -48.25 0.87 6.65
C ALA A 48 -48.31 -0.58 7.18
N SER A 49 -47.95 -1.56 6.38
CA SER A 49 -47.85 -2.98 6.81
C SER A 49 -46.67 -3.23 7.70
N ILE A 50 -45.53 -2.64 7.42
CA ILE A 50 -44.33 -2.74 8.24
C ILE A 50 -44.59 -2.12 9.62
N HIS A 51 -45.13 -0.92 9.67
CA HIS A 51 -45.47 -0.23 10.95
C HIS A 51 -46.43 -1.05 11.79
N ARG A 52 -47.47 -1.65 11.19
CA ARG A 52 -48.42 -2.51 11.88
C ARG A 52 -47.75 -3.78 12.48
N ALA A 53 -46.85 -4.40 11.69
CA ALA A 53 -46.13 -5.59 12.14
C ALA A 53 -45.16 -5.27 13.30
N LEU A 54 -44.41 -4.17 13.21
CA LEU A 54 -43.48 -3.73 14.25
C LEU A 54 -44.21 -3.28 15.55
N LYS A 55 -45.38 -2.64 15.41
CA LYS A 55 -46.19 -2.25 16.59
C LYS A 55 -46.63 -3.43 17.43
N ASN A 56 -46.81 -4.58 16.79
CA ASN A 56 -47.23 -5.83 17.47
C ASN A 56 -46.03 -6.73 17.83
N ASN A 57 -44.79 -6.35 17.47
CA ASN A 57 -43.61 -7.11 17.78
C ASN A 57 -43.03 -6.65 19.15
N LYS A 58 -42.65 -7.60 19.99
CA LYS A 58 -42.15 -7.33 21.37
C LYS A 58 -40.61 -7.12 21.39
N THR A 59 -39.90 -7.66 20.39
CA THR A 59 -38.43 -7.72 20.35
C THR A 59 -37.84 -6.67 19.42
N ILE A 60 -38.47 -6.38 18.28
CA ILE A 60 -38.01 -5.43 17.27
C ILE A 60 -38.96 -4.22 17.27
N ARG A 61 -38.45 -3.01 17.48
CA ARG A 61 -39.21 -1.78 17.57
C ARG A 61 -38.93 -0.85 16.40
N LEU A 62 -39.88 -0.01 16.05
CA LEU A 62 -39.73 1.02 15.02
C LEU A 62 -38.55 1.95 15.33
N SER A 63 -38.35 2.29 16.61
CA SER A 63 -37.25 3.14 17.08
C SER A 63 -35.86 2.53 16.92
N ASP A 64 -35.77 1.25 16.58
CA ASP A 64 -34.49 0.57 16.38
C ASP A 64 -33.89 0.89 15.00
N PHE A 65 -34.63 1.58 14.11
CA PHE A 65 -34.20 1.89 12.76
C PHE A 65 -34.17 3.39 12.48
N ASP A 66 -33.11 3.84 11.85
CA ASP A 66 -32.97 5.22 11.38
C ASP A 66 -33.67 5.46 10.04
N LEU A 67 -33.94 4.37 9.29
CA LEU A 67 -34.58 4.38 8.00
C LEU A 67 -35.41 3.12 7.78
N ILE A 68 -36.62 3.28 7.25
CA ILE A 68 -37.45 2.17 6.79
C ILE A 68 -37.77 2.41 5.32
N ILE A 69 -37.54 1.44 4.47
CA ILE A 69 -37.82 1.47 3.04
C ILE A 69 -38.85 0.38 2.75
N GLY A 70 -40.05 0.78 2.38
CA GLY A 70 -41.10 -0.08 1.91
C GLY A 70 -41.19 -0.10 0.39
N ARG A 71 -42.00 -1.04 -0.14
CA ARG A 71 -42.28 -1.17 -1.56
C ARG A 71 -42.87 0.10 -2.18
N ASP A 72 -43.71 0.80 -1.46
CA ASP A 72 -44.31 2.06 -1.85
C ASP A 72 -43.25 3.16 -2.08
N GLU A 73 -42.29 3.32 -1.18
CA GLU A 73 -41.22 4.28 -1.39
C GLU A 73 -40.31 3.93 -2.58
N MET A 74 -40.08 2.64 -2.83
CA MET A 74 -39.31 2.17 -3.96
C MET A 74 -39.99 2.48 -5.30
N LEU A 75 -41.35 2.47 -5.32
CA LEU A 75 -42.15 2.78 -6.51
C LEU A 75 -42.27 4.27 -6.78
N GLU A 76 -42.23 5.11 -5.76
CA GLU A 76 -42.31 6.59 -5.89
C GLU A 76 -41.00 7.19 -6.45
N HIS A 77 -39.87 6.54 -6.22
CA HIS A 77 -38.58 6.93 -6.78
C HIS A 77 -38.43 6.27 -8.18
N ASN A 78 -38.06 7.05 -9.18
CA ASN A 78 -37.97 6.67 -10.61
C ASN A 78 -37.52 5.22 -10.87
N ALA A 79 -38.12 4.57 -11.87
CA ALA A 79 -37.75 3.23 -12.32
C ALA A 79 -36.25 3.15 -12.62
N GLY A 80 -35.49 2.49 -11.72
CA GLY A 80 -34.02 2.35 -11.77
C GLY A 80 -33.30 2.68 -10.45
N THR A 81 -34.00 3.25 -9.47
CA THR A 81 -33.42 3.49 -8.11
C THR A 81 -33.56 2.23 -7.28
N ASN A 82 -32.44 1.64 -6.87
CA ASN A 82 -32.48 0.49 -5.94
C ASN A 82 -32.42 0.94 -4.46
N ALA A 83 -32.74 0.02 -3.55
CA ALA A 83 -32.82 0.29 -2.11
C ALA A 83 -31.54 0.90 -1.52
N VAL A 84 -30.38 0.55 -2.06
CA VAL A 84 -29.09 1.09 -1.58
C VAL A 84 -28.92 2.55 -1.96
N PHE A 85 -29.28 2.96 -3.17
CA PHE A 85 -29.21 4.37 -3.58
C PHE A 85 -30.16 5.23 -2.75
N LEU A 86 -31.39 4.75 -2.55
CA LEU A 86 -32.36 5.45 -1.70
C LEU A 86 -31.88 5.59 -0.27
N ALA A 87 -31.30 4.52 0.30
CA ALA A 87 -30.72 4.58 1.62
C ALA A 87 -29.49 5.49 1.69
N ALA A 88 -28.63 5.47 0.69
CA ALA A 88 -27.44 6.32 0.59
C ALA A 88 -27.83 7.81 0.61
N GLU A 89 -28.83 8.18 -0.16
CA GLU A 89 -29.37 9.54 -0.20
C GLU A 89 -29.97 9.95 1.15
N LYS A 90 -30.91 9.18 1.69
CA LYS A 90 -31.61 9.50 2.95
C LYS A 90 -30.67 9.50 4.15
N MET A 91 -29.71 8.60 4.19
CA MET A 91 -28.71 8.52 5.27
C MET A 91 -27.52 9.46 5.08
N LYS A 92 -27.38 10.10 3.92
CA LYS A 92 -26.23 10.95 3.52
C LYS A 92 -24.92 10.16 3.60
N LEU A 93 -24.86 8.99 2.99
CA LEU A 93 -23.73 8.09 2.93
C LEU A 93 -23.41 7.69 1.50
N ALA A 94 -22.14 7.41 1.21
CA ALA A 94 -21.80 6.77 -0.06
C ALA A 94 -22.27 5.30 -0.05
N PRO A 95 -22.72 4.72 -1.20
CA PRO A 95 -23.19 3.34 -1.28
C PRO A 95 -22.20 2.30 -0.72
N ASN A 96 -20.89 2.51 -0.94
CA ASN A 96 -19.84 1.61 -0.43
C ASN A 96 -19.66 1.64 1.11
N ARG A 97 -20.37 2.52 1.82
CA ARG A 97 -20.45 2.59 3.28
C ARG A 97 -21.66 1.85 3.85
N ILE A 98 -22.46 1.26 2.98
CA ILE A 98 -23.69 0.55 3.34
C ILE A 98 -23.47 -0.95 3.14
N LEU A 99 -23.87 -1.73 4.13
CA LEU A 99 -23.95 -3.17 4.06
C LEU A 99 -25.43 -3.56 3.94
N LEU A 100 -25.78 -4.31 2.89
CA LEU A 100 -27.11 -4.87 2.71
C LEU A 100 -27.11 -6.36 3.04
N VAL A 101 -28.02 -6.76 3.93
CA VAL A 101 -28.32 -8.18 4.25
C VAL A 101 -29.68 -8.51 3.65
N CYS A 102 -29.72 -9.48 2.74
CA CYS A 102 -30.96 -9.84 2.04
C CYS A 102 -30.97 -11.32 1.64
N GLU A 103 -32.16 -11.93 1.57
CA GLU A 103 -32.41 -13.28 1.05
C GLU A 103 -32.70 -13.27 -0.47
N ASP A 104 -33.03 -12.11 -1.04
CA ASP A 104 -33.32 -11.99 -2.46
C ASP A 104 -32.06 -11.71 -3.29
N LYS A 105 -31.87 -12.55 -4.33
CA LYS A 105 -30.68 -12.46 -5.20
C LYS A 105 -30.69 -11.23 -6.10
N THR A 106 -31.85 -10.70 -6.43
CA THR A 106 -31.99 -9.51 -7.28
C THR A 106 -31.55 -8.28 -6.51
N ASN A 107 -32.06 -8.11 -5.29
CA ASN A 107 -31.64 -7.03 -4.38
C ASN A 107 -30.12 -7.07 -4.11
N ILE A 108 -29.55 -8.26 -3.93
CA ILE A 108 -28.10 -8.43 -3.76
C ILE A 108 -27.30 -7.99 -5.00
N ARG A 109 -27.73 -8.35 -6.21
CA ARG A 109 -27.05 -7.95 -7.45
C ARG A 109 -27.11 -6.44 -7.68
N GLU A 110 -28.26 -5.85 -7.45
CA GLU A 110 -28.47 -4.41 -7.57
C GLU A 110 -27.65 -3.62 -6.55
N ALA A 111 -27.62 -4.08 -5.29
CA ALA A 111 -26.80 -3.50 -4.23
C ALA A 111 -25.31 -3.56 -4.56
N LYS A 112 -24.86 -4.70 -5.08
CA LYS A 112 -23.47 -4.87 -5.50
C LYS A 112 -23.10 -3.97 -6.69
N ALA A 113 -24.00 -3.83 -7.65
CA ALA A 113 -23.81 -2.90 -8.77
C ALA A 113 -23.70 -1.44 -8.31
N SER A 114 -24.36 -1.08 -7.20
CA SER A 114 -24.23 0.23 -6.55
C SER A 114 -22.94 0.41 -5.76
N GLY A 115 -22.13 -0.64 -5.61
CA GLY A 115 -20.90 -0.63 -4.81
C GLY A 115 -21.08 -0.91 -3.32
N ALA A 116 -22.28 -1.26 -2.85
CA ALA A 116 -22.53 -1.64 -1.46
C ALA A 116 -21.87 -2.97 -1.11
N VAL A 117 -21.58 -3.16 0.19
CA VAL A 117 -21.19 -4.46 0.72
C VAL A 117 -22.43 -5.35 0.82
N THR A 118 -22.35 -6.55 0.27
CA THR A 118 -23.51 -7.42 0.14
C THR A 118 -23.36 -8.72 0.93
N VAL A 119 -24.37 -9.04 1.72
CA VAL A 119 -24.47 -10.28 2.51
C VAL A 119 -25.73 -11.03 2.11
N PHE A 120 -25.55 -12.17 1.51
CA PHE A 120 -26.67 -13.08 1.21
C PHE A 120 -26.96 -13.94 2.44
N PHE A 121 -28.18 -13.86 2.93
CA PHE A 121 -28.66 -14.66 4.05
C PHE A 121 -29.48 -15.85 3.55
N SER A 122 -29.12 -17.08 3.96
CA SER A 122 -29.89 -18.28 3.63
C SER A 122 -29.61 -19.40 4.65
N LYS A 123 -30.66 -19.97 5.24
CA LYS A 123 -30.54 -21.12 6.18
C LYS A 123 -29.90 -22.37 5.57
N HIS A 124 -30.09 -22.57 4.27
CA HIS A 124 -29.56 -23.70 3.52
C HIS A 124 -28.56 -23.21 2.47
N ILE A 125 -27.27 -23.22 2.82
CA ILE A 125 -26.20 -22.82 1.90
C ILE A 125 -25.86 -24.01 1.00
N ASP A 126 -26.44 -24.07 -0.18
CA ASP A 126 -26.02 -24.98 -1.22
C ASP A 126 -24.77 -24.45 -1.96
N VAL A 127 -23.93 -25.36 -2.50
CA VAL A 127 -22.70 -25.04 -3.25
C VAL A 127 -22.97 -24.09 -4.43
N GLN A 128 -24.16 -24.19 -5.04
CA GLN A 128 -24.61 -23.26 -6.11
C GLN A 128 -24.99 -21.86 -5.58
N GLN A 129 -25.35 -21.73 -4.33
CA GLN A 129 -25.72 -20.43 -3.71
C GLN A 129 -24.49 -19.60 -3.31
N ARG A 130 -23.31 -20.21 -3.09
CA ARG A 130 -22.03 -19.51 -2.97
C ARG A 130 -21.64 -18.69 -4.21
N ARG A 131 -22.31 -18.91 -5.35
CA ARG A 131 -22.14 -18.16 -6.61
C ARG A 131 -23.14 -17.01 -6.80
N ALA A 132 -23.84 -16.58 -5.77
CA ALA A 132 -24.84 -15.51 -5.85
C ALA A 132 -24.25 -14.11 -6.24
N GLY A 133 -22.93 -14.04 -6.39
CA GLY A 133 -22.25 -12.78 -6.74
C GLY A 133 -22.18 -11.77 -5.60
N CYS A 134 -22.54 -12.16 -4.36
CA CYS A 134 -22.40 -11.37 -3.12
C CYS A 134 -20.97 -11.36 -2.59
N ASP A 135 -20.69 -10.46 -1.64
CA ASP A 135 -19.39 -10.42 -0.97
C ASP A 135 -19.29 -11.46 0.14
N TYR A 136 -20.39 -11.68 0.86
CA TYR A 136 -20.47 -12.65 1.95
C TYR A 136 -21.78 -13.46 1.88
N THR A 137 -21.75 -14.67 2.45
CA THR A 137 -22.94 -15.52 2.64
C THR A 137 -22.95 -15.97 4.08
N ILE A 138 -24.11 -15.84 4.75
CA ILE A 138 -24.33 -16.27 6.13
C ILE A 138 -25.55 -17.18 6.22
N SER A 139 -25.52 -18.11 7.17
CA SER A 139 -26.63 -19.02 7.47
C SER A 139 -27.38 -18.62 8.75
N ASN A 140 -26.76 -17.80 9.57
CA ASN A 140 -27.29 -17.30 10.84
C ASN A 140 -26.98 -15.80 10.95
N LEU A 141 -27.92 -15.03 11.50
CA LEU A 141 -27.77 -13.58 11.69
C LEU A 141 -26.60 -13.22 12.63
N THR A 142 -26.24 -14.09 13.57
CA THR A 142 -25.10 -13.85 14.48
C THR A 142 -23.75 -13.84 13.74
N GLU A 143 -23.63 -14.52 12.59
CA GLU A 143 -22.42 -14.48 11.75
C GLU A 143 -22.14 -13.08 11.19
N LEU A 144 -23.19 -12.25 11.06
CA LEU A 144 -23.05 -10.86 10.60
C LEU A 144 -22.17 -10.04 11.54
N LYS A 145 -22.14 -10.36 12.84
CA LYS A 145 -21.29 -9.68 13.82
C LYS A 145 -19.81 -9.74 13.46
N LYS A 146 -19.35 -10.86 12.88
CA LYS A 146 -17.96 -11.00 12.43
C LYS A 146 -17.65 -10.08 11.26
N ILE A 147 -18.56 -10.01 10.27
CA ILE A 147 -18.40 -9.16 9.08
C ILE A 147 -18.40 -7.68 9.50
N VAL A 148 -19.35 -7.28 10.32
CA VAL A 148 -19.48 -5.91 10.84
C VAL A 148 -18.25 -5.54 11.67
N ARG A 149 -17.74 -6.43 12.51
CA ARG A 149 -16.54 -6.20 13.32
C ARG A 149 -15.32 -5.86 12.48
N VAL A 150 -15.13 -6.55 11.37
CA VAL A 150 -14.01 -6.29 10.44
C VAL A 150 -14.21 -4.99 9.67
N GLY A 151 -15.46 -4.61 9.38
CA GLY A 151 -15.82 -3.46 8.57
C GLY A 151 -16.13 -2.17 9.36
N THR A 152 -16.04 -2.18 10.69
CA THR A 152 -16.31 -0.98 11.51
C THR A 152 -15.02 -0.35 12.03
N PRO A 153 -14.99 1.00 12.19
CA PRO A 153 -13.84 1.69 12.75
C PRO A 153 -13.42 1.13 14.11
N LEU A 154 -12.13 0.93 14.26
CA LEU A 154 -11.52 0.51 15.53
C LEU A 154 -11.21 1.73 16.41
N PRO A 155 -11.27 1.61 17.75
CA PRO A 155 -10.86 2.67 18.66
C PRO A 155 -9.34 2.85 18.62
N THR A 156 -8.88 4.01 19.13
CA THR A 156 -7.44 4.25 19.36
C THR A 156 -6.86 3.23 20.34
N GLY A 157 -5.64 2.77 20.10
CA GLY A 157 -4.93 1.81 20.94
C GLY A 157 -4.40 0.61 20.16
N LYS A 158 -3.98 -0.43 20.87
CA LYS A 158 -3.50 -1.68 20.27
C LYS A 158 -4.61 -2.38 19.50
N LEU A 159 -4.23 -3.08 18.43
CA LEU A 159 -5.14 -3.99 17.75
C LEU A 159 -5.64 -5.06 18.76
N PRO A 160 -6.96 -5.33 18.83
CA PRO A 160 -7.48 -6.39 19.72
C PRO A 160 -6.76 -7.73 19.49
N ASN A 161 -6.39 -8.42 20.59
CA ASN A 161 -5.56 -9.62 20.56
C ASN A 161 -6.13 -10.76 19.68
N ASP A 162 -7.45 -10.87 19.58
CA ASP A 162 -8.10 -11.87 18.74
C ASP A 162 -7.97 -11.55 17.24
N LEU A 163 -8.06 -10.26 16.84
CA LEU A 163 -7.79 -9.82 15.47
C LEU A 163 -6.29 -9.93 15.14
N LEU A 164 -5.42 -9.53 16.07
CA LEU A 164 -3.98 -9.68 15.91
C LEU A 164 -3.58 -11.14 15.68
N ARG A 165 -4.14 -12.06 16.49
CA ARG A 165 -3.89 -13.51 16.34
C ARG A 165 -4.33 -14.01 14.97
N GLU A 166 -5.55 -13.63 14.53
CA GLU A 166 -6.09 -14.01 13.22
C GLU A 166 -5.14 -13.52 12.09
N PHE A 167 -4.58 -12.30 12.22
CA PHE A 167 -3.65 -11.77 11.23
C PHE A 167 -2.29 -12.49 11.28
N LEU A 168 -1.76 -12.76 12.47
CA LEU A 168 -0.47 -13.46 12.64
C LEU A 168 -0.51 -14.91 12.15
N ASP A 169 -1.64 -15.59 12.28
CA ASP A 169 -1.80 -16.96 11.78
C ASP A 169 -1.60 -17.06 10.25
N ASP A 170 -1.81 -15.95 9.53
CA ASP A 170 -1.53 -15.84 8.10
C ASP A 170 -0.03 -15.64 7.78
N PHE A 171 0.84 -15.33 8.78
CA PHE A 171 2.24 -14.92 8.60
C PHE A 171 3.28 -15.96 9.00
N ARG A 172 2.91 -17.17 9.35
CA ARG A 172 3.90 -18.17 9.74
C ARG A 172 4.75 -18.57 8.54
N PHE A 173 6.03 -18.21 8.62
CA PHE A 173 7.05 -18.65 7.68
C PHE A 173 7.89 -19.75 8.34
N ASP A 174 8.16 -20.83 7.61
CA ASP A 174 9.02 -21.92 8.07
C ASP A 174 10.50 -21.60 7.76
N ASP A 175 11.03 -20.52 8.36
CA ASP A 175 12.44 -20.19 8.27
C ASP A 175 13.16 -20.74 9.51
N PRO A 176 14.08 -21.73 9.37
CA PRO A 176 14.75 -22.37 10.50
C PRO A 176 15.69 -21.42 11.25
N SER A 177 16.05 -20.27 10.69
CA SER A 177 16.86 -19.27 11.38
C SER A 177 16.08 -18.45 12.41
N ILE A 178 14.72 -18.49 12.40
CA ILE A 178 13.90 -17.78 13.37
C ILE A 178 13.70 -18.63 14.61
N LEU A 179 14.28 -18.22 15.72
CA LEU A 179 14.19 -18.90 17.01
C LEU A 179 12.91 -18.52 17.78
N ILE A 180 12.44 -17.27 17.66
CA ILE A 180 11.18 -16.78 18.26
C ILE A 180 10.34 -16.16 17.15
N ASN A 181 9.23 -16.83 16.84
CA ASN A 181 8.26 -16.38 15.84
C ASN A 181 7.33 -15.26 16.38
N PRO A 182 6.76 -14.41 15.51
CA PRO A 182 5.79 -13.41 15.93
C PRO A 182 4.56 -14.06 16.59
N GLY A 183 4.08 -13.44 17.66
CA GLY A 183 2.94 -13.92 18.44
C GLY A 183 2.30 -12.82 19.27
N VAL A 184 1.07 -13.06 19.72
CA VAL A 184 0.43 -12.17 20.69
C VAL A 184 1.22 -12.24 22.00
N GLY A 185 1.77 -11.10 22.44
CA GLY A 185 2.60 -11.02 23.66
C GLY A 185 4.10 -11.23 23.42
N GLU A 186 4.55 -11.47 22.17
CA GLU A 186 5.97 -11.51 21.82
C GLU A 186 6.47 -10.11 21.49
N ASP A 187 7.44 -9.63 22.28
CA ASP A 187 8.00 -8.27 22.13
C ASP A 187 9.23 -8.22 21.23
N ILE A 188 9.82 -9.36 20.89
CA ILE A 188 11.05 -9.47 20.09
C ILE A 188 10.96 -10.56 19.03
N ALA A 189 11.80 -10.45 17.99
CA ALA A 189 12.20 -11.54 17.13
C ALA A 189 13.67 -11.95 17.43
N ALA A 190 13.95 -13.25 17.50
CA ALA A 190 15.31 -13.76 17.64
C ALA A 190 15.68 -14.56 16.40
N VAL A 191 16.86 -14.25 15.83
CA VAL A 191 17.33 -14.80 14.55
C VAL A 191 18.75 -15.32 14.73
N ASP A 192 19.01 -16.55 14.33
CA ASP A 192 20.35 -17.15 14.34
C ASP A 192 21.21 -16.61 13.21
N VAL A 193 22.42 -16.14 13.49
CA VAL A 193 23.35 -15.54 12.54
C VAL A 193 24.71 -16.24 12.61
N GLU A 194 25.21 -16.69 11.48
CA GLU A 194 26.52 -17.34 11.40
C GLU A 194 27.68 -16.39 11.69
N ALA A 195 28.75 -16.89 12.31
CA ALA A 195 29.82 -16.10 12.93
C ALA A 195 30.70 -15.28 11.94
N ASP A 196 30.80 -15.64 10.67
CA ASP A 196 31.63 -14.97 9.65
C ASP A 196 30.83 -13.95 8.80
N GLN A 197 29.56 -13.77 9.08
CA GLN A 197 28.68 -12.84 8.39
C GLN A 197 28.53 -11.49 9.11
N VAL A 198 28.26 -10.46 8.32
CA VAL A 198 27.86 -9.14 8.81
C VAL A 198 26.35 -9.04 8.70
N LEU A 199 25.71 -8.70 9.82
CA LEU A 199 24.31 -8.29 9.82
C LEU A 199 24.20 -6.84 9.36
N VAL A 200 23.46 -6.60 8.27
CA VAL A 200 23.18 -5.26 7.74
C VAL A 200 21.77 -4.89 8.13
N LEU A 201 21.59 -3.72 8.75
CA LEU A 201 20.31 -3.25 9.28
C LEU A 201 19.91 -1.93 8.65
N LYS A 202 18.63 -1.77 8.37
CA LYS A 202 18.03 -0.51 7.91
C LYS A 202 16.64 -0.36 8.50
N SER A 203 16.26 0.87 8.81
CA SER A 203 14.87 1.21 9.17
C SER A 203 14.43 2.44 8.40
N ASP A 204 13.29 2.34 7.69
CA ASP A 204 12.71 3.44 6.94
C ASP A 204 11.18 3.46 7.03
N PRO A 205 10.56 4.62 7.33
CA PRO A 205 9.12 4.77 7.35
C PRO A 205 8.58 5.15 5.95
N ILE A 206 7.43 4.61 5.59
CA ILE A 206 6.68 5.01 4.39
C ILE A 206 5.65 6.06 4.78
N THR A 207 5.79 7.25 4.23
CA THR A 207 4.99 8.44 4.60
C THR A 207 4.27 9.12 3.44
N PHE A 208 4.67 8.92 2.18
CA PHE A 208 4.08 9.58 1.01
C PHE A 208 3.01 8.74 0.30
N ALA A 209 3.05 7.43 0.39
CA ALA A 209 2.08 6.56 -0.24
C ALA A 209 0.89 6.28 0.69
N SER A 210 -0.33 6.38 0.18
CA SER A 210 -1.56 6.01 0.89
C SER A 210 -2.12 4.66 0.42
N ASP A 211 -1.83 4.24 -0.80
CA ASP A 211 -2.14 2.92 -1.32
C ASP A 211 -0.86 2.09 -1.56
N ALA A 212 -0.97 0.78 -1.58
CA ALA A 212 0.14 -0.16 -1.74
C ALA A 212 1.28 0.06 -0.70
N ILE A 213 0.96 0.66 0.46
CA ILE A 213 1.95 1.06 1.47
C ILE A 213 2.75 -0.14 2.00
N GLY A 214 2.15 -1.33 2.06
CA GLY A 214 2.84 -2.57 2.43
C GLY A 214 3.90 -2.98 1.40
N GLN A 215 3.62 -2.81 0.11
CA GLN A 215 4.58 -3.02 -0.98
C GLN A 215 5.78 -2.09 -0.85
N TYR A 216 5.53 -0.79 -0.68
CA TYR A 216 6.58 0.20 -0.48
C TYR A 216 7.45 -0.15 0.72
N ALA A 217 6.86 -0.50 1.87
CA ALA A 217 7.59 -0.80 3.09
C ALA A 217 8.56 -1.98 2.93
N VAL A 218 8.17 -3.02 2.19
CA VAL A 218 9.06 -4.15 1.91
C VAL A 218 10.17 -3.72 0.94
N LEU A 219 9.81 -3.12 -0.20
CA LEU A 219 10.76 -2.90 -1.28
C LEU A 219 11.76 -1.76 -0.99
N ILE A 220 11.32 -0.66 -0.36
CA ILE A 220 12.21 0.45 -0.01
C ILE A 220 13.27 -0.04 0.99
N ASN A 221 12.85 -0.67 2.09
CA ASN A 221 13.80 -1.18 3.09
C ASN A 221 14.71 -2.28 2.51
N ALA A 222 14.22 -3.10 1.58
CA ALA A 222 15.02 -4.14 0.92
C ALA A 222 16.02 -3.55 -0.08
N ASN A 223 15.66 -2.45 -0.75
CA ASN A 223 16.56 -1.72 -1.64
C ASN A 223 17.80 -1.22 -0.90
N ASP A 224 17.59 -0.58 0.27
CA ASP A 224 18.70 -0.10 1.11
C ASP A 224 19.68 -1.23 1.49
N ILE A 225 19.14 -2.35 1.97
CA ILE A 225 19.97 -3.53 2.29
C ILE A 225 20.78 -3.98 1.07
N ALA A 226 20.13 -4.04 -0.10
CA ALA A 226 20.75 -4.49 -1.33
C ALA A 226 21.91 -3.58 -1.80
N THR A 227 21.91 -2.28 -1.46
CA THR A 227 23.02 -1.35 -1.81
C THR A 227 24.36 -1.74 -1.18
N SER A 228 24.34 -2.49 -0.09
CA SER A 228 25.53 -3.03 0.53
C SER A 228 26.03 -4.37 -0.05
N GLY A 229 25.29 -4.90 -1.05
CA GLY A 229 25.48 -6.25 -1.56
C GLY A 229 24.86 -7.35 -0.70
N ALA A 230 24.30 -6.99 0.47
CA ALA A 230 23.63 -7.94 1.35
C ALA A 230 22.31 -8.43 0.78
N ILE A 231 21.91 -9.63 1.19
CA ILE A 231 20.61 -10.21 0.83
C ILE A 231 19.61 -9.81 1.92
N PRO A 232 18.53 -9.07 1.58
CA PRO A 232 17.45 -8.80 2.52
C PRO A 232 16.81 -10.11 2.98
N LYS A 233 16.63 -10.31 4.30
CA LYS A 233 16.12 -11.57 4.84
C LYS A 233 14.96 -11.41 5.80
N TRP A 234 15.06 -10.45 6.72
CA TRP A 234 14.13 -10.33 7.84
C TRP A 234 13.56 -8.92 7.93
N LEU A 235 12.26 -8.81 8.07
CA LEU A 235 11.55 -7.55 8.21
C LEU A 235 10.78 -7.53 9.53
N LEU A 236 10.95 -6.44 10.28
CA LEU A 236 10.09 -6.03 11.39
C LEU A 236 9.31 -4.78 10.95
N THR A 237 8.06 -4.62 11.39
CA THR A 237 7.26 -3.44 11.01
C THR A 237 6.59 -2.80 12.22
N THR A 238 6.54 -1.47 12.24
CA THR A 238 5.60 -0.71 13.08
C THR A 238 4.53 -0.13 12.17
N LEU A 239 3.29 -0.54 12.42
CA LEU A 239 2.09 -0.13 11.66
C LEU A 239 1.31 0.86 12.52
N LEU A 240 1.27 2.13 12.08
CA LEU A 240 0.48 3.18 12.74
C LEU A 240 -0.71 3.53 11.84
N PHE A 241 -1.90 3.44 12.39
CA PHE A 241 -3.14 3.73 11.68
C PHE A 241 -3.91 4.87 12.34
N PRO A 242 -4.54 5.76 11.55
CA PRO A 242 -5.32 6.85 12.10
C PRO A 242 -6.61 6.35 12.76
N TYR A 243 -7.13 7.13 13.69
CA TYR A 243 -8.45 6.89 14.26
C TYR A 243 -9.52 6.79 13.14
N GLY A 244 -10.40 5.82 13.28
CA GLY A 244 -11.46 5.53 12.31
C GLY A 244 -11.10 4.49 11.26
N ILE A 245 -9.87 3.96 11.26
CA ILE A 245 -9.48 2.82 10.42
C ILE A 245 -10.29 1.57 10.75
N THR A 246 -10.54 0.72 9.79
CA THR A 246 -11.21 -0.56 9.99
C THR A 246 -10.23 -1.73 9.98
N ALA A 247 -10.60 -2.85 10.60
CA ALA A 247 -9.81 -4.08 10.52
C ALA A 247 -9.62 -4.57 9.07
N SER A 248 -10.56 -4.28 8.18
CA SER A 248 -10.45 -4.62 6.75
C SER A 248 -9.34 -3.83 6.05
N GLU A 249 -9.22 -2.53 6.34
CA GLU A 249 -8.17 -1.67 5.79
C GLU A 249 -6.79 -2.07 6.34
N ILE A 250 -6.68 -2.37 7.64
CA ILE A 250 -5.45 -2.90 8.25
C ILE A 250 -5.06 -4.22 7.58
N ARG A 251 -6.01 -5.15 7.41
CA ARG A 251 -5.76 -6.44 6.75
C ARG A 251 -5.24 -6.29 5.32
N GLN A 252 -5.67 -5.27 4.59
CA GLN A 252 -5.13 -5.00 3.26
C GLN A 252 -3.63 -4.72 3.31
N VAL A 253 -3.18 -3.82 4.19
CA VAL A 253 -1.75 -3.50 4.36
C VAL A 253 -0.95 -4.73 4.79
N VAL A 254 -1.50 -5.50 5.71
CA VAL A 254 -0.89 -6.75 6.19
C VAL A 254 -0.75 -7.79 5.05
N ASN A 255 -1.76 -7.91 4.19
CA ASN A 255 -1.71 -8.81 3.02
C ASN A 255 -0.67 -8.34 1.98
N GLU A 256 -0.54 -7.03 1.76
CA GLU A 256 0.51 -6.47 0.90
C GLU A 256 1.91 -6.80 1.44
N LEU A 257 2.15 -6.58 2.74
CA LEU A 257 3.40 -6.96 3.40
C LEU A 257 3.72 -8.45 3.20
N LYS A 258 2.75 -9.33 3.48
CA LYS A 258 2.91 -10.78 3.29
C LYS A 258 3.25 -11.15 1.84
N GLU A 259 2.50 -10.62 0.89
CA GLU A 259 2.65 -10.94 -0.54
C GLU A 259 4.03 -10.54 -1.07
N PHE A 260 4.48 -9.32 -0.74
CA PHE A 260 5.78 -8.84 -1.19
C PHE A 260 6.95 -9.48 -0.42
N CYS A 261 6.79 -9.77 0.86
CA CYS A 261 7.75 -10.59 1.60
C CYS A 261 7.92 -11.97 0.96
N GLN A 262 6.83 -12.66 0.61
CA GLN A 262 6.87 -13.96 -0.07
C GLN A 262 7.51 -13.87 -1.46
N GLN A 263 7.17 -12.84 -2.24
CA GLN A 263 7.72 -12.65 -3.59
C GLN A 263 9.25 -12.49 -3.59
N TRP A 264 9.80 -11.87 -2.55
CA TRP A 264 11.23 -11.55 -2.44
C TRP A 264 12.00 -12.42 -1.45
N ASP A 265 11.40 -13.52 -1.00
CA ASP A 265 12.01 -14.44 -0.02
C ASP A 265 12.47 -13.72 1.26
N ILE A 266 11.64 -12.80 1.73
CA ILE A 266 11.86 -12.02 2.95
C ILE A 266 10.91 -12.54 4.03
N THR A 267 11.42 -12.75 5.24
CA THR A 267 10.62 -13.20 6.37
C THR A 267 10.15 -12.01 7.19
N LEU A 268 8.82 -11.82 7.30
CA LEU A 268 8.24 -10.88 8.25
C LEU A 268 8.30 -11.49 9.65
N CYS A 269 9.25 -11.02 10.46
CA CYS A 269 9.56 -11.61 11.78
C CYS A 269 8.63 -11.14 12.89
N GLY A 270 7.90 -10.05 12.69
CA GLY A 270 7.03 -9.47 13.69
C GLY A 270 6.90 -7.96 13.54
N GLY A 271 6.47 -7.32 14.62
CA GLY A 271 6.31 -5.88 14.64
C GLY A 271 5.28 -5.41 15.66
N HIS A 272 4.80 -4.19 15.49
CA HIS A 272 3.78 -3.56 16.32
C HIS A 272 2.69 -2.96 15.44
N THR A 273 1.46 -3.03 15.91
CA THR A 273 0.31 -2.41 15.24
C THR A 273 -0.46 -1.55 16.23
N GLU A 274 -0.65 -0.28 15.89
CA GLU A 274 -1.33 0.69 16.77
C GLU A 274 -2.30 1.56 15.97
N ILE A 275 -3.44 1.87 16.59
CA ILE A 275 -4.39 2.87 16.10
C ILE A 275 -4.22 4.11 17.00
N THR A 276 -3.84 5.24 16.39
CA THR A 276 -3.42 6.42 17.12
C THR A 276 -3.95 7.71 16.45
N ASP A 277 -4.07 8.77 17.21
CA ASP A 277 -4.35 10.14 16.73
C ASP A 277 -3.07 10.90 16.32
N ALA A 278 -1.89 10.30 16.55
CA ALA A 278 -0.61 10.87 16.16
C ALA A 278 -0.39 10.90 14.63
N VAL A 279 -1.16 10.15 13.87
CA VAL A 279 -1.09 10.10 12.39
C VAL A 279 -2.45 10.37 11.76
N SER A 280 -2.47 11.10 10.64
CA SER A 280 -3.68 11.39 9.86
C SER A 280 -3.95 10.40 8.72
N ARG A 281 -2.97 9.56 8.40
CA ARG A 281 -3.00 8.49 7.38
C ARG A 281 -2.14 7.33 7.85
N PRO A 282 -2.29 6.11 7.26
CA PRO A 282 -1.42 4.98 7.58
C PRO A 282 0.07 5.31 7.41
N VAL A 283 0.88 4.87 8.36
CA VAL A 283 2.35 4.91 8.30
C VAL A 283 2.88 3.52 8.60
N VAL A 284 3.79 3.04 7.77
CA VAL A 284 4.49 1.77 7.97
C VAL A 284 5.97 2.05 8.09
N ALA A 285 6.54 1.89 9.29
CA ALA A 285 7.98 1.93 9.48
C ALA A 285 8.51 0.49 9.41
N GLY A 286 9.35 0.21 8.42
CA GLY A 286 10.05 -1.07 8.28
C GLY A 286 11.41 -1.03 8.99
N MET A 287 11.81 -2.16 9.56
CA MET A 287 13.20 -2.43 9.95
C MET A 287 13.63 -3.72 9.25
N MET A 288 14.47 -3.58 8.24
CA MET A 288 14.98 -4.69 7.44
C MET A 288 16.36 -5.13 7.93
N ALA A 289 16.57 -6.43 7.97
CA ALA A 289 17.88 -7.02 8.20
C ALA A 289 18.28 -7.94 7.05
N GLY A 290 19.57 -7.90 6.70
CA GLY A 290 20.18 -8.79 5.72
C GLY A 290 21.56 -9.25 6.17
N THR A 291 22.11 -10.23 5.47
CA THR A 291 23.47 -10.73 5.78
C THR A 291 24.34 -10.75 4.55
N ILE A 292 25.64 -10.57 4.78
CA ILE A 292 26.68 -10.69 3.77
C ILE A 292 27.99 -11.10 4.43
N THR A 293 28.86 -11.80 3.72
CA THR A 293 30.23 -12.05 4.22
C THR A 293 31.03 -10.74 4.25
N LYS A 294 31.91 -10.59 5.25
CA LYS A 294 32.71 -9.36 5.42
C LYS A 294 33.50 -8.97 4.18
N SER A 295 34.05 -9.95 3.45
CA SER A 295 34.82 -9.71 2.23
C SER A 295 34.02 -9.15 1.06
N ASN A 296 32.70 -9.35 1.04
CA ASN A 296 31.81 -8.98 -0.06
C ASN A 296 31.00 -7.71 0.24
N LEU A 297 31.15 -7.15 1.46
CA LEU A 297 30.45 -5.92 1.85
C LEU A 297 30.87 -4.76 0.94
N ILE A 298 29.90 -4.19 0.23
CA ILE A 298 30.10 -3.00 -0.61
C ILE A 298 29.97 -1.76 0.28
N ASP A 299 31.07 -1.00 0.36
CA ASP A 299 31.16 0.21 1.17
C ASP A 299 31.47 1.40 0.27
N LYS A 300 30.67 2.46 0.34
CA LYS A 300 30.82 3.68 -0.46
C LYS A 300 32.19 4.34 -0.32
N ARG A 301 32.89 4.11 0.79
CA ARG A 301 34.27 4.58 1.03
C ARG A 301 35.29 3.93 0.10
N ASN A 302 34.94 2.85 -0.59
CA ASN A 302 35.80 2.18 -1.59
C ASN A 302 35.75 2.84 -2.99
N MET A 303 34.98 3.95 -3.15
CA MET A 303 35.02 4.75 -4.38
C MET A 303 36.43 5.28 -4.62
N ASP A 304 36.85 5.29 -5.90
CA ASP A 304 38.17 5.81 -6.29
C ASP A 304 38.08 6.61 -7.61
N ILE A 305 39.08 7.44 -7.83
CA ILE A 305 39.19 8.28 -9.02
C ILE A 305 39.12 7.43 -10.29
N GLY A 306 38.31 7.85 -11.24
CA GLY A 306 38.10 7.16 -12.52
C GLY A 306 37.06 6.06 -12.50
N ASN A 307 36.46 5.76 -11.34
CA ASN A 307 35.29 4.89 -11.32
C ASN A 307 34.17 5.51 -12.14
N LYS A 308 33.48 4.70 -12.94
CA LYS A 308 32.33 5.13 -13.70
C LYS A 308 31.07 5.09 -12.85
N VAL A 309 30.23 6.10 -13.02
CA VAL A 309 28.92 6.20 -12.32
C VAL A 309 27.85 5.74 -13.29
N LEU A 310 27.20 4.66 -12.93
CA LEU A 310 26.11 4.04 -13.70
C LEU A 310 24.79 4.34 -13.00
N LEU A 311 23.73 4.48 -13.79
CA LEU A 311 22.35 4.63 -13.34
C LEU A 311 21.50 3.54 -14.00
N THR A 312 20.83 2.72 -13.21
CA THR A 312 19.90 1.71 -13.71
C THR A 312 18.51 2.30 -13.93
N LYS A 313 17.75 1.71 -14.87
CA LYS A 313 16.43 2.21 -15.28
C LYS A 313 16.48 3.70 -15.66
N LYS A 314 15.59 4.53 -15.10
CA LYS A 314 15.50 5.98 -15.39
C LYS A 314 15.07 6.72 -14.14
N VAL A 315 15.29 8.02 -14.07
CA VAL A 315 14.96 8.82 -12.86
C VAL A 315 13.47 8.88 -12.56
N ALA A 316 13.14 9.10 -11.30
CA ALA A 316 11.80 9.38 -10.78
C ALA A 316 10.75 8.27 -11.03
N VAL A 317 11.16 7.00 -10.96
CA VAL A 317 10.27 5.84 -11.12
C VAL A 317 9.13 5.91 -10.11
N GLU A 318 9.46 6.01 -8.82
CA GLU A 318 8.49 6.06 -7.73
C GLU A 318 7.62 7.32 -7.80
N GLY A 319 8.23 8.50 -7.94
CA GLY A 319 7.50 9.76 -7.99
C GLY A 319 6.48 9.81 -9.12
N THR A 320 6.81 9.25 -10.29
CA THR A 320 5.87 9.12 -11.41
C THR A 320 4.69 8.22 -11.03
N ALA A 321 4.95 7.09 -10.37
CA ALA A 321 3.90 6.18 -9.91
C ALA A 321 2.99 6.84 -8.85
N ILE A 322 3.56 7.50 -7.84
CA ILE A 322 2.80 8.21 -6.80
C ILE A 322 1.92 9.29 -7.41
N ILE A 323 2.47 10.13 -8.30
CA ILE A 323 1.71 11.21 -8.94
C ILE A 323 0.53 10.64 -9.75
N ALA A 324 0.73 9.58 -10.49
CA ALA A 324 -0.33 8.94 -11.27
C ALA A 324 -1.42 8.30 -10.39
N ARG A 325 -1.08 7.86 -9.18
CA ARG A 325 -2.00 7.23 -8.24
C ARG A 325 -2.78 8.25 -7.41
N GLU A 326 -2.09 9.24 -6.85
CA GLU A 326 -2.68 10.24 -5.96
C GLU A 326 -3.36 11.40 -6.74
N PHE A 327 -2.83 11.77 -7.90
CA PHE A 327 -3.29 12.93 -8.68
C PHE A 327 -3.83 12.54 -10.07
N GLY A 328 -4.26 11.27 -10.28
CA GLY A 328 -4.72 10.78 -11.57
C GLY A 328 -5.85 11.61 -12.20
N GLU A 329 -6.87 12.01 -11.42
CA GLU A 329 -7.96 12.87 -11.91
C GLU A 329 -7.45 14.26 -12.33
N ARG A 330 -6.49 14.82 -11.60
CA ARG A 330 -5.87 16.09 -11.97
C ARG A 330 -5.06 15.97 -13.27
N LEU A 331 -4.33 14.86 -13.46
CA LEU A 331 -3.64 14.56 -14.71
C LEU A 331 -4.61 14.44 -15.89
N LYS A 332 -5.73 13.77 -15.70
CA LYS A 332 -6.79 13.64 -16.70
C LYS A 332 -7.36 14.99 -17.12
N ASN A 333 -7.62 15.87 -16.16
CA ASN A 333 -8.07 17.23 -16.41
C ASN A 333 -7.02 18.07 -17.14
N LEU A 334 -5.73 17.73 -17.05
CA LEU A 334 -4.62 18.34 -17.78
C LEU A 334 -4.35 17.67 -19.13
N GLY A 335 -5.20 16.73 -19.56
CA GLY A 335 -5.17 16.12 -20.90
C GLY A 335 -4.35 14.82 -21.00
N ILE A 336 -3.95 14.20 -19.88
CA ILE A 336 -3.34 12.87 -19.89
C ILE A 336 -4.44 11.82 -20.01
N SER A 337 -4.29 10.87 -20.91
CA SER A 337 -5.25 9.78 -21.10
C SER A 337 -5.23 8.77 -19.96
N ASP A 338 -6.35 8.06 -19.75
CA ASP A 338 -6.43 6.98 -18.75
C ASP A 338 -5.36 5.91 -19.00
N ALA A 339 -5.07 5.57 -20.26
CA ALA A 339 -4.04 4.60 -20.63
C ALA A 339 -2.61 5.05 -20.23
N GLU A 340 -2.29 6.34 -20.40
CA GLU A 340 -1.00 6.89 -19.96
C GLU A 340 -0.91 6.95 -18.43
N ILE A 341 -1.99 7.29 -17.74
CA ILE A 341 -2.08 7.28 -16.28
C ILE A 341 -1.85 5.86 -15.75
N ASP A 342 -2.51 4.86 -16.34
CA ASP A 342 -2.36 3.45 -15.94
C ASP A 342 -0.94 2.94 -16.20
N LYS A 343 -0.31 3.36 -17.30
CA LYS A 343 1.10 3.08 -17.58
C LYS A 343 2.01 3.67 -16.50
N CYS A 344 1.76 4.90 -16.06
CA CYS A 344 2.52 5.52 -14.97
C CYS A 344 2.28 4.83 -13.62
N ARG A 345 1.04 4.44 -13.33
CA ARG A 345 0.71 3.65 -12.13
C ARG A 345 1.47 2.33 -12.07
N ALA A 346 1.68 1.69 -13.22
CA ALA A 346 2.41 0.44 -13.34
C ALA A 346 3.91 0.58 -13.00
N PHE A 347 4.48 1.80 -12.97
CA PHE A 347 5.86 2.03 -12.55
C PHE A 347 6.14 1.56 -11.12
N LEU A 348 5.11 1.42 -10.27
CA LEU A 348 5.22 0.81 -8.96
C LEU A 348 5.83 -0.61 -9.00
N SER A 349 5.63 -1.35 -10.09
CA SER A 349 6.24 -2.68 -10.26
C SER A 349 7.76 -2.63 -10.49
N HIS A 350 8.32 -1.45 -10.75
CA HIS A 350 9.74 -1.23 -11.05
C HIS A 350 10.54 -0.60 -9.90
N ILE A 351 9.95 -0.40 -8.72
CA ILE A 351 10.63 0.26 -7.59
C ILE A 351 11.70 -0.62 -6.89
N SER A 352 11.73 -1.91 -7.13
CA SER A 352 12.78 -2.78 -6.60
C SER A 352 14.08 -2.62 -7.39
N ILE A 353 15.20 -2.51 -6.68
CA ILE A 353 16.57 -2.54 -7.23
C ILE A 353 17.33 -3.81 -6.87
N ILE A 354 16.71 -4.77 -6.22
CA ILE A 354 17.36 -5.98 -5.66
C ILE A 354 18.04 -6.78 -6.77
N ALA A 355 17.43 -6.89 -7.94
CA ALA A 355 17.98 -7.67 -9.05
C ALA A 355 19.30 -7.09 -9.58
N GLU A 356 19.32 -5.79 -9.92
CA GLU A 356 20.52 -5.12 -10.40
C GLU A 356 21.60 -4.98 -9.34
N ALA A 357 21.23 -4.76 -8.06
CA ALA A 357 22.17 -4.74 -6.95
C ALA A 357 22.84 -6.10 -6.75
N LYS A 358 22.06 -7.19 -6.84
CA LYS A 358 22.60 -8.57 -6.79
C LYS A 358 23.56 -8.85 -7.95
N ILE A 359 23.25 -8.38 -9.16
CA ILE A 359 24.16 -8.51 -10.30
C ILE A 359 25.44 -7.71 -10.02
N ALA A 360 25.31 -6.45 -9.61
CA ALA A 360 26.46 -5.58 -9.34
C ALA A 360 27.35 -6.14 -8.24
N ALA A 361 26.79 -6.75 -7.20
CA ALA A 361 27.56 -7.36 -6.10
C ALA A 361 28.39 -8.59 -6.53
N GLN A 362 28.13 -9.18 -7.69
CA GLN A 362 28.94 -10.28 -8.23
C GLN A 362 30.21 -9.78 -8.94
N PHE A 363 30.34 -8.48 -9.20
CA PHE A 363 31.50 -7.87 -9.85
C PHE A 363 32.44 -7.29 -8.79
N SER A 364 33.65 -7.80 -8.70
CA SER A 364 34.68 -7.27 -7.79
C SER A 364 35.07 -5.83 -8.11
N GLU A 365 34.74 -5.35 -9.28
CA GLU A 365 34.94 -3.98 -9.74
C GLU A 365 33.89 -3.00 -9.23
N THR A 366 32.78 -3.47 -8.67
CA THR A 366 31.77 -2.62 -8.01
C THR A 366 32.34 -2.06 -6.70
N THR A 367 32.44 -0.75 -6.59
CA THR A 367 33.06 -0.07 -5.45
C THR A 367 32.05 0.59 -4.54
N ALA A 368 30.90 1.03 -5.07
CA ALA A 368 29.81 1.62 -4.29
C ALA A 368 28.47 1.41 -4.98
N MET A 369 27.42 1.34 -4.19
CA MET A 369 26.03 1.41 -4.65
C MET A 369 25.25 2.38 -3.76
N HIS A 370 24.24 3.06 -4.36
CA HIS A 370 23.34 3.95 -3.64
C HIS A 370 21.99 3.98 -4.37
N ASP A 371 20.90 3.77 -3.67
CA ASP A 371 19.57 3.90 -4.25
C ASP A 371 19.16 5.38 -4.32
N ILE A 372 18.17 5.63 -5.14
CA ILE A 372 17.61 6.98 -5.31
C ILE A 372 16.29 7.01 -4.58
N THR A 373 16.17 7.88 -3.57
CA THR A 373 14.98 8.03 -2.75
C THR A 373 14.47 9.48 -2.77
N GLU A 374 14.12 10.04 -1.61
CA GLU A 374 13.66 11.43 -1.47
C GLU A 374 14.70 12.44 -1.95
N GLY A 375 14.22 13.49 -2.61
CA GLY A 375 15.07 14.49 -3.25
C GLY A 375 15.68 14.04 -4.57
N GLY A 376 15.31 12.83 -5.05
CA GLY A 376 15.61 12.29 -6.36
C GLY A 376 17.10 12.08 -6.64
N LEU A 377 17.46 12.01 -7.92
CA LEU A 377 18.84 11.80 -8.37
C LEU A 377 19.78 12.92 -7.88
N ALA A 378 19.26 14.13 -7.74
CA ALA A 378 20.09 15.26 -7.32
C ALA A 378 20.65 15.04 -5.92
N THR A 379 19.79 14.70 -4.96
CA THR A 379 20.18 14.43 -3.58
C THR A 379 21.01 13.14 -3.48
N ALA A 380 20.61 12.06 -4.16
CA ALA A 380 21.33 10.80 -4.12
C ALA A 380 22.79 10.89 -4.60
N LEU A 381 23.07 11.70 -5.63
CA LEU A 381 24.45 11.93 -6.09
C LEU A 381 25.26 12.74 -5.08
N GLU A 382 24.67 13.74 -4.43
CA GLU A 382 25.33 14.50 -3.36
C GLU A 382 25.67 13.60 -2.16
N GLU A 383 24.72 12.78 -1.72
CA GLU A 383 24.89 11.80 -0.65
C GLU A 383 26.00 10.78 -0.98
N LEU A 384 26.00 10.26 -2.20
CA LEU A 384 27.06 9.35 -2.68
C LEU A 384 28.42 10.03 -2.69
N SER A 385 28.50 11.29 -3.16
CA SER A 385 29.73 12.09 -3.12
C SER A 385 30.24 12.32 -1.69
N ILE A 386 29.33 12.60 -0.76
CA ILE A 386 29.66 12.83 0.66
C ILE A 386 30.15 11.54 1.31
N ALA A 387 29.43 10.45 1.14
CA ALA A 387 29.74 9.15 1.74
C ALA A 387 31.02 8.56 1.18
N GLY A 388 31.24 8.67 -0.13
CA GLY A 388 32.45 8.18 -0.80
C GLY A 388 33.67 9.13 -0.71
N GLY A 389 33.46 10.37 -0.24
CA GLY A 389 34.54 11.35 -0.05
C GLY A 389 35.19 11.84 -1.35
N HIS A 390 34.46 11.79 -2.48
CA HIS A 390 34.96 12.18 -3.78
C HIS A 390 33.96 13.07 -4.52
N ARG A 391 34.45 14.05 -5.30
CA ARG A 391 33.64 14.77 -6.26
C ARG A 391 33.18 13.83 -7.37
N ILE A 392 31.98 14.07 -7.91
CA ILE A 392 31.43 13.28 -9.01
C ILE A 392 31.17 14.22 -10.19
N ARG A 393 31.68 13.88 -11.38
CA ARG A 393 31.32 14.57 -12.61
C ARG A 393 30.12 13.88 -13.24
N ILE A 394 29.09 14.66 -13.59
CA ILE A 394 27.86 14.20 -14.23
C ILE A 394 27.63 14.93 -15.54
N ASP A 395 27.25 14.19 -16.57
CA ASP A 395 26.77 14.73 -17.83
C ASP A 395 25.25 14.66 -17.87
N LEU A 396 24.60 15.83 -17.78
CA LEU A 396 23.13 15.93 -17.70
C LEU A 396 22.41 15.32 -18.91
N GLU A 397 23.09 15.27 -20.08
CA GLU A 397 22.50 14.75 -21.32
C GLU A 397 22.43 13.22 -21.33
N THR A 398 23.27 12.58 -20.51
CA THR A 398 23.32 11.12 -20.40
C THR A 398 22.33 10.55 -19.37
N ILE A 399 21.67 11.43 -18.59
CA ILE A 399 20.68 11.01 -17.59
C ILE A 399 19.38 10.60 -18.27
N PRO A 400 19.00 9.31 -18.20
CA PRO A 400 17.77 8.84 -18.82
C PRO A 400 16.53 9.23 -17.98
N VAL A 401 15.51 9.76 -18.63
CA VAL A 401 14.22 10.13 -18.03
C VAL A 401 13.11 9.53 -18.87
N PHE A 402 12.10 8.93 -18.26
CA PHE A 402 10.93 8.42 -18.97
C PHE A 402 10.18 9.54 -19.69
N HIS A 403 9.58 9.20 -20.82
CA HIS A 403 8.75 10.17 -21.57
C HIS A 403 7.59 10.67 -20.70
N GLU A 404 6.93 9.75 -20.05
CA GLU A 404 5.79 9.97 -19.15
C GLU A 404 6.19 10.88 -17.98
N THR A 405 7.32 10.60 -17.35
CA THR A 405 7.86 11.43 -16.27
C THR A 405 8.12 12.87 -16.74
N ARG A 406 8.74 13.05 -17.93
CA ARG A 406 8.97 14.38 -18.50
C ARG A 406 7.67 15.14 -18.75
N GLN A 407 6.64 14.45 -19.24
CA GLN A 407 5.32 15.03 -19.51
C GLN A 407 4.65 15.48 -18.22
N ILE A 408 4.59 14.61 -17.20
CA ILE A 408 4.02 14.90 -15.88
C ILE A 408 4.76 16.08 -15.23
N CYS A 409 6.09 16.02 -15.20
CA CYS A 409 6.90 17.07 -14.57
C CYS A 409 6.69 18.44 -15.23
N ARG A 410 6.55 18.51 -16.57
CA ARG A 410 6.23 19.76 -17.28
C ARG A 410 4.84 20.30 -16.90
N LEU A 411 3.83 19.44 -16.77
CA LEU A 411 2.47 19.85 -16.43
C LEU A 411 2.35 20.41 -15.02
N PHE A 412 3.17 19.92 -14.10
CA PHE A 412 3.14 20.33 -12.69
C PHE A 412 4.25 21.34 -12.31
N ASP A 413 5.09 21.73 -13.25
CA ASP A 413 6.24 22.62 -13.04
C ASP A 413 7.17 22.10 -11.93
N ILE A 414 7.57 20.83 -12.05
CA ILE A 414 8.51 20.15 -11.14
C ILE A 414 9.68 19.57 -11.92
N ASP A 415 10.84 19.44 -11.26
CA ASP A 415 12.05 18.88 -11.87
C ASP A 415 12.18 17.38 -11.59
N PRO A 416 12.30 16.51 -12.62
CA PRO A 416 12.47 15.08 -12.42
C PRO A 416 13.73 14.70 -11.65
N LEU A 417 14.75 15.56 -11.60
CA LEU A 417 15.98 15.30 -10.85
C LEU A 417 15.81 15.44 -9.35
N GLY A 418 14.82 16.23 -8.90
CA GLY A 418 14.46 16.41 -7.49
C GLY A 418 13.26 15.61 -7.03
N LEU A 419 12.68 14.77 -7.91
CA LEU A 419 11.49 13.98 -7.62
C LEU A 419 11.89 12.58 -7.11
N ILE A 420 11.28 12.16 -6.00
CA ILE A 420 11.51 10.85 -5.35
C ILE A 420 11.60 9.71 -6.37
N GLY A 421 12.60 8.85 -6.23
CA GLY A 421 13.04 8.01 -7.34
C GLY A 421 13.33 6.56 -7.03
N SER A 422 12.78 5.98 -5.94
CA SER A 422 13.00 4.55 -5.65
C SER A 422 12.68 3.69 -6.89
N GLY A 423 13.56 2.74 -7.12
CA GLY A 423 13.54 1.92 -8.34
C GLY A 423 14.74 2.12 -9.23
N SER A 424 15.57 3.14 -9.00
CA SER A 424 16.81 3.35 -9.73
C SER A 424 18.01 3.23 -8.79
N LEU A 425 19.08 2.64 -9.29
CA LEU A 425 20.31 2.39 -8.54
C LEU A 425 21.48 3.13 -9.18
N LEU A 426 22.23 3.86 -8.35
CA LEU A 426 23.57 4.36 -8.67
C LEU A 426 24.60 3.30 -8.34
N ILE A 427 25.50 3.02 -9.29
CA ILE A 427 26.59 2.06 -9.14
C ILE A 427 27.91 2.73 -9.53
N CYS A 428 28.87 2.76 -8.63
CA CYS A 428 30.23 3.10 -8.95
C CYS A 428 31.02 1.84 -9.28
N CYS A 429 31.66 1.82 -10.44
CA CYS A 429 32.39 0.67 -10.94
C CYS A 429 33.74 1.07 -11.55
N GLN A 430 34.79 0.29 -11.29
CA GLN A 430 36.10 0.52 -11.88
C GLN A 430 36.04 0.53 -13.41
N LYS A 431 36.85 1.38 -14.03
CA LYS A 431 36.87 1.57 -15.48
C LYS A 431 37.09 0.25 -16.26
N LYS A 432 37.81 -0.72 -15.72
CA LYS A 432 38.08 -2.01 -16.37
C LYS A 432 36.84 -2.92 -16.43
N GLY A 433 35.87 -2.82 -15.48
CA GLY A 433 34.73 -3.74 -15.34
C GLY A 433 33.38 -3.15 -15.76
N TYR A 434 33.23 -1.81 -15.85
CA TYR A 434 31.91 -1.19 -15.99
C TYR A 434 31.13 -1.63 -17.24
N ARG A 435 31.81 -1.89 -18.37
CA ARG A 435 31.14 -2.34 -19.61
C ARG A 435 30.57 -3.75 -19.47
N SER A 436 31.32 -4.65 -18.83
CA SER A 436 30.87 -6.01 -18.56
C SER A 436 29.69 -6.01 -17.56
N LEU A 437 29.76 -5.17 -16.53
CA LEU A 437 28.66 -4.96 -15.60
C LEU A 437 27.41 -4.42 -16.31
N MET A 438 27.56 -3.39 -17.16
CA MET A 438 26.44 -2.85 -17.94
C MET A 438 25.83 -3.90 -18.88
N ALA A 439 26.66 -4.77 -19.48
CA ALA A 439 26.18 -5.87 -20.32
C ALA A 439 25.34 -6.87 -19.48
N ALA A 440 25.85 -7.31 -18.33
CA ALA A 440 25.15 -8.24 -17.45
C ALA A 440 23.81 -7.69 -16.94
N ILE A 441 23.73 -6.39 -16.62
CA ILE A 441 22.48 -5.72 -16.23
C ILE A 441 21.49 -5.68 -17.40
N ARG A 442 21.96 -5.37 -18.61
CA ARG A 442 21.11 -5.36 -19.82
C ARG A 442 20.62 -6.76 -20.21
N ASP A 443 21.46 -7.77 -20.09
CA ASP A 443 21.12 -9.17 -20.36
C ASP A 443 20.01 -9.67 -19.40
N ALA A 444 19.92 -9.07 -18.21
CA ALA A 444 18.81 -9.27 -17.27
C ALA A 444 17.54 -8.46 -17.61
N GLY A 445 17.53 -7.73 -18.73
CA GLY A 445 16.39 -6.91 -19.16
C GLY A 445 16.28 -5.56 -18.47
N ILE A 446 17.34 -5.10 -17.78
CA ILE A 446 17.35 -3.84 -17.03
C ILE A 446 18.13 -2.79 -17.82
N GLU A 447 17.50 -1.63 -18.08
CA GLU A 447 18.18 -0.51 -18.70
C GLU A 447 19.27 0.05 -17.77
N VAL A 448 20.43 0.42 -18.35
CA VAL A 448 21.53 1.03 -17.60
C VAL A 448 22.29 2.01 -18.48
N ALA A 449 22.61 3.18 -17.92
CA ALA A 449 23.38 4.24 -18.54
C ALA A 449 24.63 4.60 -17.73
N CYS A 450 25.73 4.94 -18.39
CA CYS A 450 26.87 5.56 -17.72
C CYS A 450 26.65 7.08 -17.76
N ILE A 451 26.44 7.68 -16.58
CA ILE A 451 26.07 9.10 -16.44
C ILE A 451 27.22 9.98 -15.95
N GLY A 452 28.34 9.40 -15.52
CA GLY A 452 29.43 10.19 -14.98
C GLY A 452 30.67 9.40 -14.58
N GLU A 453 31.51 10.08 -13.82
CA GLU A 453 32.80 9.57 -13.37
C GLU A 453 33.18 10.17 -12.01
N VAL A 454 33.76 9.36 -11.15
CA VAL A 454 34.31 9.78 -9.86
C VAL A 454 35.62 10.56 -10.10
N MET A 455 35.70 11.72 -9.49
CA MET A 455 36.80 12.67 -9.61
C MET A 455 37.70 12.67 -8.36
N GLN A 456 38.52 13.69 -8.19
CA GLN A 456 39.41 13.87 -7.04
C GLN A 456 38.66 13.88 -5.70
N LYS A 457 39.39 13.65 -4.62
CA LYS A 457 38.86 13.76 -3.24
C LYS A 457 38.19 15.13 -3.03
N GLY A 458 37.08 15.10 -2.30
CA GLY A 458 36.25 16.26 -2.02
C GLY A 458 34.77 15.90 -1.99
N LYS A 459 33.92 16.90 -1.99
CA LYS A 459 32.43 16.73 -1.98
C LYS A 459 31.81 17.59 -3.09
N GLY A 460 30.67 17.14 -3.59
CA GLY A 460 29.85 17.88 -4.55
C GLY A 460 29.92 17.33 -5.97
N ILE A 461 29.05 17.88 -6.81
CA ILE A 461 28.83 17.44 -8.19
C ILE A 461 29.40 18.48 -9.18
N ASP A 462 30.17 18.00 -10.16
CA ASP A 462 30.67 18.78 -11.30
C ASP A 462 29.73 18.51 -12.48
N ALA A 463 28.64 19.25 -12.58
CA ALA A 463 27.64 19.06 -13.64
C ALA A 463 28.10 19.66 -14.95
N ARG A 464 27.86 18.95 -16.06
CA ARG A 464 28.12 19.43 -17.43
C ARG A 464 26.86 19.27 -18.28
N LYS A 465 26.69 20.24 -19.18
CA LYS A 465 25.69 20.21 -20.23
C LYS A 465 26.31 20.73 -21.54
N HIS A 466 26.24 19.94 -22.62
CA HIS A 466 26.92 20.23 -23.89
C HIS A 466 28.42 20.52 -23.70
N GLY A 467 29.08 19.77 -22.81
CA GLY A 467 30.49 19.91 -22.48
C GLY A 467 30.85 21.14 -21.63
N LYS A 468 29.90 22.05 -21.36
CA LYS A 468 30.09 23.23 -20.50
C LYS A 468 29.69 22.91 -19.05
N GLN A 469 30.42 23.51 -18.12
CA GLN A 469 30.06 23.44 -16.70
C GLN A 469 28.76 24.22 -16.45
N VAL A 470 27.87 23.64 -15.65
CA VAL A 470 26.61 24.24 -15.21
C VAL A 470 26.43 23.98 -13.72
N ASP A 471 25.53 24.72 -13.07
CA ASP A 471 25.20 24.50 -11.69
C ASP A 471 24.41 23.17 -11.52
N TRP A 472 24.72 22.46 -10.45
CA TRP A 472 23.95 21.27 -10.08
C TRP A 472 22.66 21.69 -9.36
N PRO A 473 21.49 21.16 -9.74
CA PRO A 473 20.25 21.52 -9.08
C PRO A 473 20.24 21.02 -7.63
N CYS A 474 19.82 21.87 -6.72
CA CYS A 474 19.67 21.56 -5.30
C CYS A 474 18.21 21.76 -4.89
N PHE A 475 17.66 20.82 -4.15
CA PHE A 475 16.28 20.83 -3.69
C PHE A 475 16.24 20.73 -2.16
N GLU A 476 15.66 21.75 -1.51
CA GLU A 476 15.50 21.76 -0.04
C GLU A 476 14.49 20.70 0.44
N VAL A 477 13.52 20.40 -0.42
CA VAL A 477 12.46 19.39 -0.19
C VAL A 477 12.21 18.64 -1.50
N ASP A 478 11.72 17.42 -1.39
CA ASP A 478 11.33 16.66 -2.58
C ASP A 478 10.28 17.41 -3.41
N GLU A 479 10.44 17.38 -4.73
CA GLU A 479 9.55 18.06 -5.67
C GLU A 479 8.09 17.62 -5.58
N ILE A 480 7.83 16.37 -5.13
CA ILE A 480 6.47 15.86 -4.92
C ILE A 480 5.70 16.65 -3.87
N THR A 481 6.40 17.25 -2.89
CA THR A 481 5.77 18.01 -1.81
C THR A 481 5.03 19.26 -2.30
N LYS A 482 5.43 19.81 -3.46
CA LYS A 482 4.73 20.93 -4.10
C LYS A 482 3.29 20.57 -4.47
N LEU A 483 3.06 19.31 -4.87
CA LEU A 483 1.74 18.84 -5.29
C LEU A 483 0.81 18.63 -4.08
N PHE A 484 1.32 18.09 -2.98
CA PHE A 484 0.55 17.87 -1.76
C PHE A 484 0.19 19.20 -1.07
N LYS A 485 1.10 20.21 -1.08
CA LYS A 485 0.82 21.55 -0.51
C LYS A 485 -0.23 22.33 -1.30
N ALA A 486 -0.32 22.13 -2.61
CA ALA A 486 -1.32 22.78 -3.47
C ALA A 486 -2.73 22.18 -3.33
N SER A 487 -2.89 21.11 -2.56
CA SER A 487 -4.16 20.39 -2.35
C SER A 487 -4.79 20.67 -0.98
N ILE A 488 -4.15 21.49 -0.14
CA ILE A 488 -4.62 22.01 1.14
C ILE A 488 -5.11 23.45 0.95
#